data_0c3690c3d757ea6cc841aff73186b1e1
#
_entry.id   0c3690c3d757ea6cc841aff73186b1e1
#
_cell.length_a   1.000
_cell.length_b   1.000
_cell.length_c   1.000
_cell.angle_alpha   90.00
_cell.angle_beta   90.00
_cell.angle_gamma   90.00
#
_symmetry.space_group_name_H-M   'P 1'
#
loop_
_entity.id
_entity.type
_entity.pdbx_description
1 polymer ?
#
loop_
_entity_poly.entity_id
_entity_poly.type
_entity_poly.pdbx_seq_one_letter_code
_entity_poly.pdbx_strand_id
1 'polypeptide(L)'
;MGITMRITRVSVAVTLLLAALTACGPTADTGPDDAASTAAPASEAPVTGTGEAAEEPSADTESTATLPDMTGKGLQSAQDEAQAAGFYLLTSHDALGRGRNQLLDRNWKVCAQTPAPGAHATGTEVDFSTVKLEESCPAGGDQDEPEEAGSTMPDFAGKSVKVARQALDGSTSITVEDVSGQDRMVLVESNWQVCSTDPAAGAELDGQPVTIGAVKFGESC
;
A
#
# COMPACT_ATOMS: atom_id res chain seq x y z
N MET A 1 -16.44 56.19 -12.52
CA MET A 1 -15.51 55.56 -13.48
C MET A 1 -15.90 54.09 -13.56
N GLY A 2 -16.60 53.73 -14.64
CA GLY A 2 -17.11 52.36 -14.82
C GLY A 2 -16.07 51.49 -15.50
N ILE A 3 -15.82 50.31 -14.94
CA ILE A 3 -14.97 49.28 -15.56
C ILE A 3 -15.90 48.25 -16.17
N THR A 4 -15.85 48.16 -17.49
CA THR A 4 -16.67 47.31 -18.35
C THR A 4 -16.08 45.89 -18.35
N MET A 5 -16.84 44.95 -17.84
CA MET A 5 -16.52 43.52 -17.80
C MET A 5 -16.81 42.90 -19.18
N ARG A 6 -15.77 42.49 -19.91
CA ARG A 6 -15.88 41.75 -21.18
C ARG A 6 -15.98 40.27 -20.90
N ILE A 7 -17.15 39.71 -21.15
CA ILE A 7 -17.40 38.26 -21.11
C ILE A 7 -17.05 37.68 -22.48
N THR A 8 -16.01 36.89 -22.54
CA THR A 8 -15.64 36.09 -23.74
C THR A 8 -16.33 34.75 -23.67
N ARG A 9 -17.30 34.55 -24.54
CA ARG A 9 -17.96 33.24 -24.72
C ARG A 9 -17.06 32.35 -25.59
N VAL A 10 -16.58 31.24 -25.05
CA VAL A 10 -15.93 30.19 -25.81
C VAL A 10 -16.98 29.12 -26.11
N SER A 11 -17.32 29.01 -27.41
CA SER A 11 -18.19 27.94 -27.90
C SER A 11 -17.36 26.68 -28.11
N VAL A 12 -17.71 25.61 -27.41
CA VAL A 12 -17.12 24.26 -27.60
C VAL A 12 -18.09 23.53 -28.56
N ALA A 13 -17.58 23.21 -29.74
CA ALA A 13 -18.25 22.34 -30.70
C ALA A 13 -18.03 20.89 -30.32
N VAL A 14 -19.12 20.19 -30.04
CA VAL A 14 -19.12 18.73 -29.80
C VAL A 14 -19.25 18.03 -31.15
N THR A 15 -18.22 17.32 -31.56
CA THR A 15 -18.23 16.43 -32.72
C THR A 15 -18.47 14.99 -32.24
N LEU A 16 -19.67 14.45 -32.55
CA LEU A 16 -19.97 13.03 -32.39
C LEU A 16 -19.32 12.23 -33.54
N LEU A 17 -18.44 11.30 -33.19
CA LEU A 17 -18.01 10.24 -34.10
C LEU A 17 -18.71 8.93 -33.68
N LEU A 18 -19.59 8.45 -34.55
CA LEU A 18 -20.10 7.08 -34.53
C LEU A 18 -19.05 6.17 -35.21
N ALA A 19 -18.57 5.16 -34.51
CA ALA A 19 -17.80 4.07 -35.11
C ALA A 19 -18.57 2.75 -34.94
N ALA A 20 -18.75 2.07 -36.06
CA ALA A 20 -19.53 0.86 -36.23
C ALA A 20 -18.85 -0.38 -35.63
N LEU A 21 -19.66 -1.24 -34.97
CA LEU A 21 -19.29 -2.59 -34.56
C LEU A 21 -19.27 -3.52 -35.80
N THR A 22 -18.15 -4.17 -36.04
CA THR A 22 -18.08 -5.37 -36.88
C THR A 22 -17.90 -6.58 -35.98
N ALA A 23 -18.95 -7.41 -35.93
CA ALA A 23 -18.92 -8.71 -35.32
C ALA A 23 -18.25 -9.72 -36.27
N CYS A 24 -17.23 -10.47 -35.73
CA CYS A 24 -16.78 -11.70 -36.35
C CYS A 24 -17.14 -12.85 -35.43
N GLY A 25 -18.05 -13.68 -35.89
CA GLY A 25 -18.52 -14.90 -35.22
C GLY A 25 -17.58 -16.08 -35.47
N PRO A 26 -17.66 -17.14 -34.64
CA PRO A 26 -16.84 -18.33 -34.78
C PRO A 26 -17.47 -19.30 -35.77
N THR A 27 -16.66 -19.80 -36.70
CA THR A 27 -17.02 -20.95 -37.55
C THR A 27 -16.65 -22.24 -36.81
N ALA A 28 -17.67 -23.03 -36.54
CA ALA A 28 -17.57 -24.43 -36.18
C ALA A 28 -17.22 -25.24 -37.45
N ASP A 29 -16.26 -26.14 -37.35
CA ASP A 29 -16.12 -27.22 -38.33
C ASP A 29 -16.15 -28.56 -37.62
N THR A 30 -16.96 -29.44 -38.15
CA THR A 30 -17.48 -30.71 -37.63
C THR A 30 -16.65 -31.84 -38.22
N GLY A 31 -16.15 -32.76 -37.41
CA GLY A 31 -15.85 -34.15 -37.45
C GLY A 31 -15.58 -34.87 -38.81
N PRO A 32 -15.56 -36.20 -38.87
CA PRO A 32 -15.55 -37.23 -37.84
C PRO A 32 -14.54 -38.39 -38.09
N ASP A 33 -14.52 -39.38 -37.15
CA ASP A 33 -14.21 -40.84 -37.34
C ASP A 33 -12.72 -41.22 -37.58
N ASP A 34 -12.12 -42.24 -37.03
CA ASP A 34 -12.60 -43.60 -36.72
C ASP A 34 -11.50 -44.40 -35.96
N ALA A 35 -11.98 -45.33 -35.18
CA ALA A 35 -11.50 -46.69 -34.91
C ALA A 35 -10.18 -46.88 -34.11
N ALA A 36 -10.34 -47.33 -32.90
CA ALA A 36 -10.39 -48.73 -32.46
C ALA A 36 -9.03 -49.48 -32.49
N SER A 37 -8.77 -50.03 -31.37
CA SER A 37 -8.35 -51.41 -31.17
C SER A 37 -7.12 -51.64 -30.28
N THR A 38 -7.31 -52.21 -29.16
CA THR A 38 -7.01 -53.54 -28.72
C THR A 38 -5.88 -53.68 -27.69
N ALA A 39 -6.35 -54.08 -26.52
CA ALA A 39 -5.87 -55.21 -25.67
C ALA A 39 -4.48 -55.16 -25.03
N ALA A 40 -4.57 -55.29 -23.73
CA ALA A 40 -3.58 -55.83 -22.80
C ALA A 40 -3.16 -57.27 -23.17
N PRO A 41 -2.11 -57.81 -22.58
CA PRO A 41 -2.31 -58.40 -21.26
C PRO A 41 -1.14 -58.22 -20.25
N ALA A 42 -1.52 -58.52 -19.04
CA ALA A 42 -0.78 -58.64 -17.81
C ALA A 42 0.48 -59.51 -17.87
N SER A 43 1.44 -59.19 -17.04
CA SER A 43 2.31 -60.18 -16.39
C SER A 43 2.67 -59.70 -14.99
N GLU A 44 2.11 -60.44 -14.05
CA GLU A 44 2.49 -60.40 -12.63
C GLU A 44 3.82 -61.08 -12.42
N ALA A 45 4.63 -60.52 -11.53
CA ALA A 45 5.42 -61.31 -10.61
C ALA A 45 5.90 -60.49 -9.42
N PRO A 46 5.90 -61.02 -8.22
CA PRO A 46 6.02 -60.30 -6.97
C PRO A 46 7.49 -60.18 -6.56
N VAL A 47 7.86 -59.04 -6.02
CA VAL A 47 9.08 -58.93 -5.20
C VAL A 47 8.72 -58.42 -3.83
N THR A 48 8.89 -59.36 -2.94
CA THR A 48 8.96 -59.20 -1.50
C THR A 48 10.03 -58.19 -1.13
N GLY A 49 9.70 -57.37 -0.19
CA GLY A 49 10.65 -57.14 0.84
C GLY A 49 11.16 -55.77 1.10
N THR A 50 10.96 -55.45 2.23
CA THR A 50 11.73 -54.69 3.22
C THR A 50 11.10 -53.32 3.47
N GLY A 51 10.48 -53.27 4.64
CA GLY A 51 10.00 -52.03 5.25
C GLY A 51 11.14 -51.04 5.38
N GLU A 52 11.01 -50.01 4.61
CA GLU A 52 11.70 -48.77 4.87
C GLU A 52 10.82 -48.00 5.85
N ALA A 53 11.39 -47.75 6.99
CA ALA A 53 10.76 -46.94 8.02
C ALA A 53 10.34 -45.62 7.35
N ALA A 54 9.06 -45.30 7.45
CA ALA A 54 8.60 -43.96 7.18
C ALA A 54 9.40 -43.04 8.11
N GLU A 55 10.36 -42.30 7.57
CA GLU A 55 10.87 -41.14 8.21
C GLU A 55 9.67 -40.18 8.34
N GLU A 56 9.26 -40.01 9.59
CA GLU A 56 8.39 -38.88 9.93
C GLU A 56 9.02 -37.63 9.35
N PRO A 57 8.24 -36.71 8.70
CA PRO A 57 8.79 -35.46 8.25
C PRO A 57 9.32 -34.73 9.48
N SER A 58 10.64 -34.71 9.59
CA SER A 58 11.35 -33.90 10.58
C SER A 58 10.83 -32.47 10.49
N ALA A 59 10.55 -31.91 11.65
CA ALA A 59 10.14 -30.53 11.88
C ALA A 59 10.67 -29.59 10.81
N ASP A 60 9.77 -28.76 10.28
CA ASP A 60 10.04 -27.67 9.36
C ASP A 60 11.31 -26.92 9.79
N THR A 61 12.41 -27.24 9.13
CA THR A 61 13.58 -26.39 9.18
C THR A 61 13.21 -25.18 8.35
N GLU A 62 12.72 -24.12 8.99
CA GLU A 62 12.46 -22.86 8.31
C GLU A 62 13.71 -22.46 7.52
N SER A 63 13.59 -22.48 6.21
CA SER A 63 14.68 -22.07 5.35
C SER A 63 14.93 -20.57 5.54
N THR A 64 16.20 -20.19 5.71
CA THR A 64 16.62 -18.80 5.83
C THR A 64 17.15 -18.29 4.50
N ALA A 65 16.84 -17.04 4.16
CA ALA A 65 17.36 -16.34 3.00
C ALA A 65 17.78 -14.92 3.38
N THR A 66 18.56 -14.28 2.53
CA THR A 66 18.90 -12.87 2.71
C THR A 66 17.88 -12.00 2.02
N LEU A 67 17.15 -11.21 2.81
CA LEU A 67 16.24 -10.17 2.30
C LEU A 67 17.07 -8.97 1.82
N PRO A 68 16.99 -8.58 0.54
CA PRO A 68 17.69 -7.42 0.01
C PRO A 68 17.12 -6.09 0.54
N ASP A 69 17.89 -5.00 0.34
CA ASP A 69 17.37 -3.64 0.58
C ASP A 69 16.51 -3.18 -0.60
N MET A 70 15.25 -2.93 -0.31
CA MET A 70 14.24 -2.48 -1.27
C MET A 70 13.99 -0.97 -1.23
N THR A 71 14.61 -0.25 -0.30
CA THR A 71 14.40 1.18 -0.11
C THR A 71 14.72 1.97 -1.38
N GLY A 72 13.82 2.85 -1.78
CA GLY A 72 13.94 3.68 -2.98
C GLY A 72 13.54 2.99 -4.30
N LYS A 73 13.30 1.67 -4.30
CA LYS A 73 12.86 0.93 -5.49
C LYS A 73 11.37 1.14 -5.75
N GLY A 74 10.93 0.95 -7.00
CA GLY A 74 9.51 0.83 -7.30
C GLY A 74 8.93 -0.40 -6.61
N LEU A 75 7.69 -0.30 -6.10
CA LEU A 75 7.06 -1.38 -5.33
C LEU A 75 7.01 -2.70 -6.11
N GLN A 76 6.64 -2.67 -7.40
CA GLN A 76 6.64 -3.86 -8.25
C GLN A 76 8.02 -4.54 -8.27
N SER A 77 9.10 -3.76 -8.47
CA SER A 77 10.45 -4.32 -8.51
C SER A 77 10.91 -4.84 -7.15
N ALA A 78 10.47 -4.21 -6.07
CA ALA A 78 10.76 -4.65 -4.70
C ALA A 78 10.10 -6.00 -4.41
N GLN A 79 8.85 -6.17 -4.80
CA GLN A 79 8.11 -7.42 -4.66
C GLN A 79 8.76 -8.54 -5.50
N ASP A 80 9.09 -8.27 -6.77
CA ASP A 80 9.75 -9.25 -7.66
C ASP A 80 11.10 -9.71 -7.07
N GLU A 81 11.89 -8.78 -6.52
CA GLU A 81 13.20 -9.08 -5.92
C GLU A 81 13.05 -9.84 -4.58
N ALA A 82 12.08 -9.49 -3.75
CA ALA A 82 11.78 -10.23 -2.52
C ALA A 82 11.37 -11.67 -2.83
N GLN A 83 10.50 -11.88 -3.83
CA GLN A 83 10.10 -13.21 -4.29
C GLN A 83 11.28 -14.00 -4.86
N ALA A 84 12.14 -13.37 -5.65
CA ALA A 84 13.35 -14.00 -6.15
C ALA A 84 14.31 -14.43 -5.02
N ALA A 85 14.30 -13.72 -3.90
CA ALA A 85 15.05 -14.08 -2.69
C ALA A 85 14.34 -15.14 -1.80
N GLY A 86 13.11 -15.56 -2.16
CA GLY A 86 12.37 -16.62 -1.46
C GLY A 86 11.33 -16.11 -0.46
N PHE A 87 11.04 -14.81 -0.42
CA PHE A 87 10.02 -14.22 0.44
C PHE A 87 8.72 -14.02 -0.34
N TYR A 88 7.66 -14.73 0.05
CA TYR A 88 6.38 -14.71 -0.68
C TYR A 88 5.23 -14.08 0.12
N LEU A 89 5.40 -13.89 1.43
CA LEU A 89 4.44 -13.19 2.27
C LEU A 89 4.75 -11.69 2.21
N LEU A 90 4.16 -11.01 1.23
CA LEU A 90 4.44 -9.60 0.95
C LEU A 90 3.18 -8.78 1.19
N THR A 91 3.34 -7.70 1.95
CA THR A 91 2.33 -6.68 2.18
C THR A 91 2.86 -5.30 1.81
N SER A 92 1.98 -4.35 1.67
CA SER A 92 2.37 -2.95 1.45
C SER A 92 1.29 -2.01 1.95
N HIS A 93 1.73 -0.84 2.40
CA HIS A 93 0.86 0.21 2.89
C HIS A 93 1.33 1.61 2.49
N ASP A 94 0.48 2.61 2.73
CA ASP A 94 0.75 4.00 2.43
C ASP A 94 1.51 4.67 3.57
N ALA A 95 2.81 4.90 3.39
CA ALA A 95 3.72 5.49 4.38
C ALA A 95 3.26 6.84 4.95
N LEU A 96 2.35 7.53 4.26
CA LEU A 96 1.81 8.82 4.72
C LEU A 96 0.55 8.66 5.60
N GLY A 97 0.19 7.42 5.98
CA GLY A 97 -0.99 7.14 6.81
C GLY A 97 -2.31 7.59 6.18
N ARG A 98 -2.36 7.76 4.84
CA ARG A 98 -3.55 8.22 4.12
C ARG A 98 -4.53 7.08 3.83
N GLY A 99 -4.10 5.83 4.02
CA GLY A 99 -4.89 4.62 3.80
C GLY A 99 -5.22 4.37 2.33
N ARG A 100 -4.34 4.76 1.41
CA ARG A 100 -4.49 4.49 -0.03
C ARG A 100 -4.00 3.08 -0.35
N ASN A 101 -4.76 2.38 -1.19
CA ASN A 101 -4.38 1.05 -1.65
C ASN A 101 -3.41 1.12 -2.84
N GLN A 102 -2.44 0.20 -2.89
CA GLN A 102 -1.43 0.08 -3.93
C GLN A 102 -1.94 -0.75 -5.13
N LEU A 103 -3.12 -0.43 -5.68
CA LEU A 103 -3.74 -1.19 -6.78
C LEU A 103 -2.87 -1.30 -8.05
N LEU A 104 -1.96 -0.36 -8.26
CA LEU A 104 -1.01 -0.33 -9.37
C LEU A 104 0.38 -0.12 -8.79
N ASP A 105 1.06 -1.19 -8.45
CA ASP A 105 2.36 -1.19 -7.74
C ASP A 105 3.42 -0.35 -8.44
N ARG A 106 3.42 -0.36 -9.78
CA ARG A 106 4.34 0.45 -10.59
C ARG A 106 4.25 1.96 -10.36
N ASN A 107 3.18 2.44 -9.70
CA ASN A 107 2.98 3.86 -9.39
C ASN A 107 3.47 4.23 -7.97
N TRP A 108 4.10 3.28 -7.28
CA TRP A 108 4.54 3.43 -5.91
C TRP A 108 6.03 3.12 -5.78
N LYS A 109 6.70 3.76 -4.82
CA LYS A 109 8.07 3.47 -4.44
C LYS A 109 8.15 3.15 -2.95
N VAL A 110 9.10 2.29 -2.60
CA VAL A 110 9.35 1.85 -1.22
C VAL A 110 10.13 2.94 -0.47
N CYS A 111 9.63 3.32 0.68
CA CYS A 111 10.29 4.23 1.61
C CYS A 111 11.02 3.49 2.73
N ALA A 112 10.42 2.39 3.19
CA ALA A 112 10.97 1.53 4.22
C ALA A 112 10.47 0.10 4.00
N GLN A 113 11.11 -0.86 4.65
CA GLN A 113 10.67 -2.24 4.68
C GLN A 113 10.80 -2.81 6.09
N THR A 114 9.93 -3.73 6.42
CA THR A 114 9.98 -4.50 7.66
C THR A 114 9.81 -5.98 7.30
N PRO A 115 10.76 -6.85 7.70
CA PRO A 115 11.96 -6.57 8.48
C PRO A 115 13.04 -5.82 7.69
N ALA A 116 14.04 -5.32 8.40
CA ALA A 116 15.21 -4.69 7.79
C ALA A 116 15.98 -5.68 6.88
N PRO A 117 16.77 -5.20 5.90
CA PRO A 117 17.60 -6.07 5.07
C PRO A 117 18.48 -6.99 5.91
N GLY A 118 18.61 -8.26 5.52
CA GLY A 118 19.39 -9.24 6.27
C GLY A 118 18.89 -10.67 6.15
N ALA A 119 19.42 -11.55 6.99
CA ALA A 119 19.03 -12.96 7.03
C ALA A 119 17.73 -13.13 7.84
N HIS A 120 16.70 -13.68 7.20
CA HIS A 120 15.39 -13.94 7.80
C HIS A 120 14.88 -15.31 7.37
N ALA A 121 13.98 -15.90 8.14
CA ALA A 121 13.22 -17.07 7.71
C ALA A 121 12.38 -16.71 6.46
N THR A 122 12.32 -17.59 5.46
CA THR A 122 11.59 -17.31 4.21
C THR A 122 10.07 -17.22 4.41
N GLY A 123 9.56 -17.74 5.53
CA GLY A 123 8.17 -17.57 5.96
C GLY A 123 7.89 -16.25 6.67
N THR A 124 8.88 -15.35 6.82
CA THR A 124 8.65 -14.03 7.41
C THR A 124 7.85 -13.14 6.46
N GLU A 125 6.83 -12.48 6.98
CA GLU A 125 6.12 -11.44 6.23
C GLU A 125 7.03 -10.23 6.02
N VAL A 126 7.06 -9.74 4.79
CA VAL A 126 7.78 -8.53 4.41
C VAL A 126 6.75 -7.46 4.06
N ASP A 127 6.75 -6.39 4.82
CA ASP A 127 5.90 -5.24 4.60
C ASP A 127 6.67 -4.07 3.99
N PHE A 128 6.09 -3.43 2.98
CA PHE A 128 6.65 -2.28 2.28
C PHE A 128 5.85 -1.02 2.57
N SER A 129 6.48 -0.10 3.29
CA SER A 129 5.99 1.25 3.48
C SER A 129 6.21 2.08 2.22
N THR A 130 5.16 2.60 1.60
CA THR A 130 5.23 3.14 0.23
C THR A 130 4.59 4.50 0.06
N VAL A 131 5.10 5.29 -0.91
CA VAL A 131 4.47 6.53 -1.38
C VAL A 131 4.32 6.50 -2.89
N LYS A 132 3.52 7.40 -3.45
CA LYS A 132 3.49 7.61 -4.91
C LYS A 132 4.86 8.04 -5.42
N LEU A 133 5.17 7.73 -6.69
CA LEU A 133 6.48 8.01 -7.29
C LEU A 133 6.91 9.48 -7.15
N GLU A 134 5.96 10.41 -7.28
CA GLU A 134 6.16 11.85 -7.18
C GLU A 134 6.22 12.39 -5.75
N GLU A 135 5.80 11.60 -4.77
CA GLU A 135 5.79 12.01 -3.36
C GLU A 135 7.14 11.74 -2.69
N SER A 136 7.43 12.46 -1.62
CA SER A 136 8.61 12.22 -0.78
C SER A 136 8.27 11.23 0.33
N CYS A 137 9.24 10.40 0.68
CA CYS A 137 9.13 9.57 1.87
C CYS A 137 9.06 10.43 3.13
N PRO A 138 8.25 10.04 4.13
CA PRO A 138 8.12 10.81 5.36
C PRO A 138 9.47 10.83 6.13
N ALA A 139 9.87 12.03 6.58
CA ALA A 139 11.14 12.23 7.28
C ALA A 139 11.22 11.50 8.65
N GLY A 140 10.09 11.21 9.26
CA GLY A 140 9.96 10.52 10.56
C GLY A 140 9.76 9.02 10.47
N GLY A 141 9.94 8.41 9.28
CA GLY A 141 9.63 7.00 9.04
C GLY A 141 8.15 6.76 8.75
N ASP A 142 7.75 5.52 8.89
CA ASP A 142 6.40 5.07 8.61
C ASP A 142 5.35 5.73 9.52
N GLN A 143 4.19 6.05 8.93
CA GLN A 143 3.10 6.73 9.66
C GLN A 143 1.85 5.87 9.82
N ASP A 144 1.98 4.56 9.57
CA ASP A 144 0.83 3.72 9.34
C ASP A 144 0.07 3.29 10.58
N GLU A 145 0.72 3.14 11.71
CA GLU A 145 0.01 2.89 12.96
C GLU A 145 0.39 3.94 13.99
N PRO A 146 -0.60 4.76 14.36
CA PRO A 146 -0.41 5.66 15.47
C PRO A 146 -0.31 4.85 16.76
N GLU A 147 0.80 4.96 17.46
CA GLU A 147 0.77 4.57 18.86
C GLU A 147 -0.28 5.43 19.58
N GLU A 148 -1.14 4.76 20.37
CA GLU A 148 -2.10 5.50 21.20
C GLU A 148 -1.36 6.50 22.06
N ALA A 149 -1.79 7.74 22.03
CA ALA A 149 -1.28 8.77 22.91
C ALA A 149 -1.58 8.35 24.36
N GLY A 150 -0.54 8.16 25.14
CA GLY A 150 -0.68 7.95 26.57
C GLY A 150 -1.03 9.26 27.29
N SER A 151 -0.40 9.52 28.44
CA SER A 151 -0.58 10.77 29.19
C SER A 151 0.22 11.97 28.63
N THR A 152 0.91 11.82 27.50
CA THR A 152 1.73 12.87 26.87
C THR A 152 1.42 12.99 25.38
N MET A 153 1.47 14.22 24.86
CA MET A 153 1.27 14.52 23.46
C MET A 153 2.41 13.91 22.61
N PRO A 154 2.13 12.99 21.68
CA PRO A 154 3.11 12.50 20.76
C PRO A 154 3.61 13.57 19.77
N ASP A 155 4.76 13.34 19.14
CA ASP A 155 5.20 14.17 18.04
C ASP A 155 4.50 13.75 16.73
N PHE A 156 3.60 14.60 16.29
CA PHE A 156 2.86 14.41 15.05
C PHE A 156 3.40 15.24 13.87
N ALA A 157 4.50 15.99 14.04
CA ALA A 157 5.03 16.82 12.97
C ALA A 157 5.30 16.00 11.69
N GLY A 158 4.76 16.47 10.55
CA GLY A 158 4.87 15.78 9.27
C GLY A 158 3.94 14.57 9.09
N LYS A 159 3.27 14.09 10.14
CA LYS A 159 2.29 13.00 10.06
C LYS A 159 0.97 13.52 9.47
N SER A 160 0.12 12.62 8.96
CA SER A 160 -1.21 13.03 8.53
C SER A 160 -2.09 13.40 9.74
N VAL A 161 -2.96 14.38 9.56
CA VAL A 161 -3.96 14.75 10.60
C VAL A 161 -4.82 13.54 10.99
N LYS A 162 -5.12 12.64 10.03
CA LYS A 162 -5.83 11.38 10.30
C LYS A 162 -5.09 10.52 11.32
N VAL A 163 -3.77 10.33 11.15
CA VAL A 163 -2.92 9.57 12.08
C VAL A 163 -2.91 10.21 13.46
N ALA A 164 -2.74 11.54 13.53
CA ALA A 164 -2.76 12.26 14.81
C ALA A 164 -4.10 12.10 15.54
N ARG A 165 -5.22 12.17 14.81
CA ARG A 165 -6.55 11.96 15.39
C ARG A 165 -6.77 10.53 15.89
N GLN A 166 -6.25 9.53 15.16
CA GLN A 166 -6.37 8.13 15.56
C GLN A 166 -5.54 7.78 16.79
N ALA A 167 -4.39 8.45 16.97
CA ALA A 167 -3.53 8.27 18.14
C ALA A 167 -4.10 8.89 19.41
N LEU A 168 -4.84 9.97 19.28
CA LEU A 168 -5.44 10.66 20.42
C LEU A 168 -6.71 9.92 20.91
N ASP A 169 -6.96 9.94 22.22
CA ASP A 169 -8.16 9.32 22.79
C ASP A 169 -9.42 9.83 22.10
N GLY A 170 -10.36 8.91 21.81
CA GLY A 170 -11.60 9.23 21.10
C GLY A 170 -12.51 10.25 21.81
N SER A 171 -12.27 10.53 23.10
CA SER A 171 -12.95 11.58 23.87
C SER A 171 -12.28 12.95 23.75
N THR A 172 -11.07 13.03 23.16
CA THR A 172 -10.33 14.28 23.02
C THR A 172 -11.04 15.21 22.02
N SER A 173 -11.31 16.45 22.44
CA SER A 173 -11.83 17.48 21.54
C SER A 173 -10.70 18.00 20.66
N ILE A 174 -10.78 17.73 19.33
CA ILE A 174 -9.73 18.10 18.37
C ILE A 174 -10.26 19.14 17.39
N THR A 175 -9.55 20.26 17.30
CA THR A 175 -9.75 21.31 16.29
C THR A 175 -8.58 21.25 15.30
N VAL A 176 -8.87 21.30 13.98
CA VAL A 176 -7.85 21.31 12.93
C VAL A 176 -7.94 22.62 12.16
N GLU A 177 -6.81 23.29 12.01
CA GLU A 177 -6.73 24.61 11.36
C GLU A 177 -5.71 24.59 10.21
N ASP A 178 -6.06 25.27 9.10
CA ASP A 178 -5.12 25.51 7.99
C ASP A 178 -4.16 26.64 8.36
N VAL A 179 -2.91 26.28 8.64
CA VAL A 179 -1.87 27.27 9.00
C VAL A 179 -1.09 27.83 7.80
N SER A 180 -1.52 27.51 6.56
CA SER A 180 -0.91 28.06 5.34
C SER A 180 -1.29 29.54 5.09
N GLY A 181 -2.24 30.09 5.85
CA GLY A 181 -2.81 31.43 5.64
C GLY A 181 -3.86 31.50 4.52
N GLN A 182 -4.36 30.36 4.04
CA GLN A 182 -5.40 30.31 3.01
C GLN A 182 -6.81 30.06 3.58
N ASP A 183 -6.95 29.89 4.89
CA ASP A 183 -8.22 29.68 5.61
C ASP A 183 -9.09 28.55 5.01
N ARG A 184 -8.46 27.46 4.55
CA ARG A 184 -9.15 26.34 3.93
C ARG A 184 -9.76 25.43 4.98
N MET A 185 -10.90 24.85 4.68
CA MET A 185 -11.51 23.82 5.51
C MET A 185 -10.78 22.46 5.33
N VAL A 186 -10.43 21.82 6.42
CA VAL A 186 -9.84 20.48 6.44
C VAL A 186 -10.96 19.43 6.37
N LEU A 187 -11.34 19.03 5.15
CA LEU A 187 -12.43 18.07 4.94
C LEU A 187 -11.93 16.61 4.87
N VAL A 188 -10.74 16.39 4.34
CA VAL A 188 -10.13 15.06 4.21
C VAL A 188 -8.79 15.09 4.93
N GLU A 189 -8.80 14.70 6.20
CA GLU A 189 -7.66 14.82 7.12
C GLU A 189 -6.42 14.05 6.64
N SER A 190 -6.60 12.94 5.92
CA SER A 190 -5.50 12.18 5.33
C SER A 190 -4.73 12.93 4.25
N ASN A 191 -5.24 14.07 3.75
CA ASN A 191 -4.56 14.90 2.75
C ASN A 191 -3.78 16.08 3.36
N TRP A 192 -3.73 16.16 4.68
CA TRP A 192 -3.12 17.24 5.43
C TRP A 192 -2.03 16.70 6.35
N GLN A 193 -0.88 17.36 6.37
CA GLN A 193 0.21 17.07 7.29
C GLN A 193 0.18 18.03 8.47
N VAL A 194 0.49 17.51 9.65
CA VAL A 194 0.57 18.27 10.88
C VAL A 194 1.84 19.13 10.86
N CYS A 195 1.69 20.41 11.15
CA CYS A 195 2.80 21.36 11.34
C CYS A 195 3.06 21.63 12.83
N SER A 196 1.99 21.71 13.61
CA SER A 196 2.06 22.03 15.04
C SER A 196 0.86 21.44 15.79
N THR A 197 1.05 21.24 17.08
CA THR A 197 -0.02 20.88 18.00
C THR A 197 -0.02 21.78 19.22
N ASP A 198 -1.19 22.04 19.78
CA ASP A 198 -1.36 22.67 21.07
C ASP A 198 -2.34 21.79 21.90
N PRO A 199 -1.87 21.15 22.97
CA PRO A 199 -0.53 21.16 23.57
C PRO A 199 0.58 20.69 22.63
N ALA A 200 1.80 21.22 22.85
CA ALA A 200 2.97 20.83 22.06
C ALA A 200 3.40 19.38 22.35
N ALA A 201 4.15 18.77 21.43
CA ALA A 201 4.73 17.44 21.62
C ALA A 201 5.50 17.33 22.96
N GLY A 202 5.26 16.24 23.70
CA GLY A 202 5.83 16.00 25.02
C GLY A 202 5.08 16.66 26.19
N ALA A 203 4.08 17.50 25.94
CA ALA A 203 3.25 18.08 27.00
C ALA A 203 2.27 17.04 27.59
N GLU A 204 1.88 17.21 28.85
CA GLU A 204 0.87 16.34 29.49
C GLU A 204 -0.52 16.54 28.86
N LEU A 205 -1.24 15.42 28.71
CA LEU A 205 -2.62 15.37 28.24
C LEU A 205 -3.54 15.11 29.44
N ASP A 206 -4.18 16.18 29.93
CA ASP A 206 -5.11 16.13 31.05
C ASP A 206 -6.59 16.22 30.63
N GLY A 207 -6.89 15.83 29.38
CA GLY A 207 -8.22 15.92 28.79
C GLY A 207 -8.58 17.32 28.25
N GLN A 208 -7.61 18.22 28.14
CA GLN A 208 -7.80 19.53 27.48
C GLN A 208 -8.02 19.38 25.98
N PRO A 209 -8.68 20.35 25.32
CA PRO A 209 -8.79 20.37 23.86
C PRO A 209 -7.42 20.40 23.18
N VAL A 210 -7.33 19.76 22.04
CA VAL A 210 -6.13 19.75 21.19
C VAL A 210 -6.41 20.54 19.92
N THR A 211 -5.51 21.47 19.58
CA THR A 211 -5.52 22.16 18.29
C THR A 211 -4.38 21.63 17.42
N ILE A 212 -4.70 21.28 16.18
CA ILE A 212 -3.73 20.79 15.18
C ILE A 212 -3.64 21.83 14.07
N GLY A 213 -2.49 22.47 13.94
CA GLY A 213 -2.15 23.32 12.80
C GLY A 213 -1.63 22.44 11.66
N ALA A 214 -2.25 22.52 10.47
CA ALA A 214 -1.91 21.65 9.36
C ALA A 214 -1.86 22.39 8.03
N VAL A 215 -1.10 21.83 7.07
CA VAL A 215 -1.09 22.25 5.66
C VAL A 215 -1.32 21.01 4.78
N LYS A 216 -1.61 21.21 3.50
CA LYS A 216 -1.68 20.05 2.59
C LYS A 216 -0.31 19.41 2.41
N PHE A 217 -0.28 18.08 2.22
CA PHE A 217 0.95 17.40 1.83
C PHE A 217 1.56 18.04 0.59
N GLY A 218 2.89 18.29 0.63
CA GLY A 218 3.63 18.99 -0.41
C GLY A 218 3.73 20.50 -0.22
N GLU A 219 3.04 21.07 0.77
CA GLU A 219 3.21 22.47 1.20
C GLU A 219 4.16 22.51 2.41
N SER A 220 4.78 23.67 2.60
CA SER A 220 5.68 23.88 3.75
C SER A 220 4.90 24.35 4.98
N CYS A 221 5.26 23.82 6.13
CA CYS A 221 4.91 24.42 7.43
C CYS A 221 5.64 25.80 7.63
#